data_b117d6b7ec765ab32d3e1ea31b38da0c
#
_entry.id   b117d6b7ec765ab32d3e1ea31b38da0c
#
_cell.length_a   1.000
_cell.length_b   1.000
_cell.length_c   1.000
_cell.angle_alpha   90.00
_cell.angle_beta   90.00
_cell.angle_gamma   90.00
#
_symmetry.space_group_name_H-M   'P 1'
#
loop_
_entity.id
_entity.type
_entity.pdbx_description
1 polymer ?
#
loop_
_entity_poly.entity_id
_entity_poly.type
_entity_poly.pdbx_seq_one_letter_code
_entity_poly.pdbx_strand_id
1 'polypeptide(L)'
;MKKFLSILLALMMVLTLMAPAAFADNETTTPGTETGEVVDPEPSENPEPSVEPEVPTIEVTASNNPTSGKVVLTWAAVEGAAKYEVYRSGTKDGEYKLYYTTTKLSYTNTSAYAGYWYHYKVKALDANGAEIVTSDIITQCADCAAPVITAGNRASDGKVTLKWKEVYGAEKYAIYRATARNGEYVRQYTTTSTSYANTTSKANVTYYYKVMALASRTASANSAFSNVSARTCDVAAPVVKASNNAETGKVVLKWKPVEGAAKYEVYRSGTKNGTYKLYCTLTGTTYTNSTANAGYTYYYKVKAISKVLPEGNSAFSTVVSRTCDCAKPSLEIAGYEDGVPLYKFKYTSNGNLIFQWGKVSGAASYKVYRSGYQNGTYKLIGETKSTTFTDKTATPGYYYYYKIVAISSRTSYADSAPFTVVAAPLFPAVKNLSNVSVSKGVSLKWDPIKGVDGYAIYYASTTELNDIKYIGAVEEPKFSSTKLPKGKVYVVIGFKERSDGSIVFSVPTYITAK
;
A
#
# COMPACT_ATOMS: atom_id res chain seq x y z
N MET A 1 50.15 31.50 3.99
CA MET A 1 48.99 32.39 3.81
C MET A 1 48.33 32.36 2.40
N LYS A 2 48.91 31.76 1.36
CA LYS A 2 48.27 31.67 0.01
C LYS A 2 47.61 30.35 -0.33
N LYS A 3 47.60 29.34 0.58
CA LYS A 3 46.94 28.04 0.37
C LYS A 3 45.54 27.90 1.02
N PHE A 4 45.08 28.91 1.76
CA PHE A 4 43.79 28.87 2.46
C PHE A 4 42.60 29.32 1.62
N LEU A 5 42.83 29.79 0.37
CA LEU A 5 41.77 30.36 -0.48
C LEU A 5 41.39 29.49 -1.69
N SER A 6 41.95 28.29 -1.85
CA SER A 6 41.76 27.48 -3.06
C SER A 6 41.03 26.15 -2.88
N ILE A 7 40.43 25.89 -1.72
CA ILE A 7 39.61 24.69 -1.50
C ILE A 7 38.08 24.98 -1.53
N LEU A 8 37.70 26.23 -1.74
CA LEU A 8 36.27 26.66 -1.72
C LEU A 8 35.60 26.70 -3.11
N LEU A 9 36.19 26.11 -4.16
CA LEU A 9 35.62 26.27 -5.53
C LEU A 9 35.55 24.99 -6.37
N ALA A 10 35.23 23.86 -5.82
CA ALA A 10 34.99 22.67 -6.63
C ALA A 10 33.94 21.76 -6.01
N LEU A 11 32.65 22.09 -6.10
CA LEU A 11 31.51 21.15 -6.28
C LEU A 11 30.20 21.89 -6.57
N MET A 12 30.13 22.54 -7.72
CA MET A 12 28.85 22.83 -8.40
C MET A 12 28.97 22.35 -9.82
N MET A 13 28.25 21.32 -10.17
CA MET A 13 27.64 21.12 -11.47
C MET A 13 27.03 19.70 -11.58
N VAL A 14 25.83 19.74 -12.07
CA VAL A 14 25.07 18.78 -12.85
C VAL A 14 23.84 18.21 -12.15
N LEU A 15 22.70 18.84 -12.41
CA LEU A 15 21.54 18.17 -13.00
C LEU A 15 20.52 19.20 -13.49
N THR A 16 20.39 19.30 -14.80
CA THR A 16 19.23 19.93 -15.44
C THR A 16 18.66 19.03 -16.53
N LEU A 17 17.33 19.00 -16.56
CA LEU A 17 16.40 18.77 -17.66
C LEU A 17 16.25 17.32 -18.19
N MET A 18 15.00 16.85 -18.33
CA MET A 18 14.02 17.22 -19.34
C MET A 18 12.63 16.68 -19.03
N ALA A 19 11.62 17.54 -19.23
CA ALA A 19 10.22 17.20 -19.44
C ALA A 19 9.86 17.57 -20.90
N PRO A 20 8.58 17.57 -21.33
CA PRO A 20 7.95 16.48 -22.11
C PRO A 20 7.50 16.97 -23.51
N ALA A 21 6.92 16.12 -24.33
CA ALA A 21 6.18 16.55 -25.50
C ALA A 21 4.90 15.73 -25.69
N ALA A 22 3.81 16.47 -25.78
CA ALA A 22 2.49 16.07 -26.25
C ALA A 22 2.42 16.16 -27.78
N PHE A 23 1.44 15.45 -28.37
CA PHE A 23 0.67 15.81 -29.58
C PHE A 23 -0.31 14.66 -29.82
N ALA A 24 -1.61 14.84 -29.78
CA ALA A 24 -2.57 15.60 -30.57
C ALA A 24 -3.19 14.76 -31.72
N ASP A 25 -4.49 14.61 -31.59
CA ASP A 25 -5.57 14.59 -32.59
C ASP A 25 -5.40 13.95 -33.99
N ASN A 26 -6.39 13.13 -34.37
CA ASN A 26 -7.26 13.54 -35.48
C ASN A 26 -8.54 12.69 -35.61
N GLU A 27 -9.62 13.40 -35.76
CA GLU A 27 -10.94 12.99 -36.21
C GLU A 27 -10.92 12.50 -37.67
N THR A 28 -11.93 11.71 -38.08
CA THR A 28 -12.85 12.08 -39.19
C THR A 28 -13.82 10.92 -39.51
N THR A 29 -15.09 11.17 -39.32
CA THR A 29 -16.23 11.29 -40.25
C THR A 29 -16.74 10.06 -41.00
N THR A 30 -18.05 9.89 -40.76
CA THR A 30 -19.11 9.23 -41.54
C THR A 30 -19.16 9.65 -43.04
N PRO A 31 -19.91 8.99 -43.93
CA PRO A 31 -21.39 8.89 -44.01
C PRO A 31 -21.91 7.55 -44.57
N GLY A 32 -23.11 7.07 -44.33
CA GLY A 32 -24.46 7.40 -44.81
C GLY A 32 -24.85 6.85 -46.18
N THR A 33 -25.96 6.16 -46.23
CA THR A 33 -27.03 6.16 -47.28
C THR A 33 -27.74 4.80 -47.26
N GLU A 34 -28.97 4.76 -46.89
CA GLU A 34 -30.27 4.88 -47.60
C GLU A 34 -30.59 3.81 -48.66
N THR A 35 -31.87 3.39 -48.52
CA THR A 35 -32.90 2.95 -49.50
C THR A 35 -32.94 1.45 -49.81
N GLY A 36 -34.07 0.82 -49.79
CA GLY A 36 -35.27 0.99 -50.47
C GLY A 36 -36.29 -0.15 -50.19
N GLU A 37 -37.47 0.28 -50.10
CA GLU A 37 -38.72 -0.41 -50.01
C GLU A 37 -39.07 -1.12 -51.33
N VAL A 38 -39.56 -2.38 -51.31
CA VAL A 38 -40.31 -2.94 -52.44
C VAL A 38 -41.52 -3.70 -51.91
N VAL A 39 -42.68 -3.20 -52.27
CA VAL A 39 -43.99 -3.77 -52.14
C VAL A 39 -44.27 -4.62 -53.38
N ASP A 40 -44.87 -5.80 -53.23
CA ASP A 40 -45.91 -6.30 -54.14
C ASP A 40 -46.33 -7.75 -53.87
N PRO A 41 -47.42 -8.24 -54.46
CA PRO A 41 -48.83 -8.11 -54.11
C PRO A 41 -49.50 -9.47 -53.77
N GLU A 42 -50.74 -9.40 -53.31
CA GLU A 42 -51.61 -10.52 -53.07
C GLU A 42 -51.88 -11.38 -54.31
N PRO A 43 -52.15 -12.68 -54.11
CA PRO A 43 -53.06 -13.41 -55.00
C PRO A 43 -54.20 -14.12 -54.31
N SER A 44 -55.36 -13.79 -54.77
CA SER A 44 -56.60 -14.53 -55.08
C SER A 44 -56.96 -15.78 -54.24
N GLU A 45 -58.20 -15.72 -53.79
CA GLU A 45 -59.01 -16.77 -53.21
C GLU A 45 -59.09 -18.04 -54.08
N ASN A 46 -59.02 -19.19 -53.40
CA ASN A 46 -59.42 -20.48 -53.95
C ASN A 46 -60.35 -21.24 -52.97
N PRO A 47 -61.29 -22.02 -53.39
CA PRO A 47 -62.50 -22.40 -52.64
C PRO A 47 -62.24 -23.45 -51.55
N GLU A 48 -63.13 -23.44 -50.54
CA GLU A 48 -63.19 -24.35 -49.40
C GLU A 48 -63.13 -25.84 -49.81
N PRO A 49 -62.30 -26.67 -49.13
CA PRO A 49 -62.39 -28.09 -49.19
C PRO A 49 -63.41 -28.62 -48.11
N SER A 50 -64.19 -29.55 -48.49
CA SER A 50 -65.11 -30.29 -47.69
C SER A 50 -64.49 -30.80 -46.38
N VAL A 51 -65.13 -30.49 -45.23
CA VAL A 51 -64.75 -30.97 -43.89
C VAL A 51 -65.03 -32.49 -43.82
N GLU A 52 -63.94 -33.30 -43.92
CA GLU A 52 -63.96 -34.66 -43.36
C GLU A 52 -64.07 -34.58 -41.82
N PRO A 53 -64.73 -35.50 -41.13
CA PRO A 53 -64.81 -35.48 -39.67
C PRO A 53 -63.44 -35.58 -39.08
N GLU A 54 -63.00 -34.50 -38.41
CA GLU A 54 -61.67 -34.44 -37.74
C GLU A 54 -61.58 -35.58 -36.72
N VAL A 55 -60.64 -36.49 -36.95
CA VAL A 55 -60.26 -37.50 -35.97
C VAL A 55 -59.64 -36.74 -34.78
N PRO A 56 -60.20 -36.95 -33.57
CA PRO A 56 -59.64 -36.21 -32.41
C PRO A 56 -58.17 -36.48 -32.29
N THR A 57 -57.36 -35.39 -32.25
CA THR A 57 -55.90 -35.42 -32.07
C THR A 57 -55.54 -34.75 -30.75
N ILE A 58 -54.52 -35.25 -30.13
CA ILE A 58 -53.92 -34.58 -28.94
C ILE A 58 -52.52 -34.15 -29.29
N GLU A 59 -52.32 -32.83 -29.44
CA GLU A 59 -51.03 -32.26 -29.62
C GLU A 59 -50.35 -32.07 -28.27
N VAL A 60 -49.20 -32.75 -28.08
CA VAL A 60 -48.41 -32.66 -26.87
C VAL A 60 -47.09 -31.96 -27.21
N THR A 61 -46.79 -30.89 -26.50
CA THR A 61 -45.50 -30.21 -26.56
C THR A 61 -44.63 -30.63 -25.40
N ALA A 62 -43.31 -30.80 -25.66
CA ALA A 62 -42.33 -31.08 -24.63
C ALA A 62 -41.32 -29.93 -24.56
N SER A 63 -40.99 -29.53 -23.35
CA SER A 63 -39.96 -28.55 -23.06
C SER A 63 -39.23 -28.93 -21.79
N ASN A 64 -38.16 -28.22 -21.46
CA ASN A 64 -37.52 -28.37 -20.16
C ASN A 64 -37.85 -27.18 -19.25
N ASN A 65 -38.13 -27.46 -17.99
CA ASN A 65 -38.27 -26.40 -16.98
C ASN A 65 -36.94 -25.66 -16.86
N PRO A 66 -36.87 -24.35 -17.12
CA PRO A 66 -35.62 -23.62 -17.21
C PRO A 66 -34.83 -23.59 -15.87
N THR A 67 -35.51 -23.78 -14.73
CA THR A 67 -34.85 -23.79 -13.42
C THR A 67 -34.35 -25.17 -13.03
N SER A 68 -35.16 -26.20 -13.22
CA SER A 68 -34.84 -27.55 -12.74
C SER A 68 -34.27 -28.48 -13.81
N GLY A 69 -34.34 -28.11 -15.09
CA GLY A 69 -33.97 -28.97 -16.24
C GLY A 69 -34.88 -30.14 -16.48
N LYS A 70 -35.98 -30.27 -15.72
CA LYS A 70 -36.90 -31.40 -15.81
C LYS A 70 -37.80 -31.27 -17.03
N VAL A 71 -38.09 -32.40 -17.68
CA VAL A 71 -39.00 -32.45 -18.81
C VAL A 71 -40.41 -32.09 -18.37
N VAL A 72 -41.03 -31.19 -19.10
CA VAL A 72 -42.43 -30.76 -18.93
C VAL A 72 -43.17 -31.06 -20.22
N LEU A 73 -44.26 -31.77 -20.10
CA LEU A 73 -45.22 -31.99 -21.19
C LEU A 73 -46.43 -31.08 -20.95
N THR A 74 -46.95 -30.50 -22.02
CA THR A 74 -48.21 -29.72 -21.99
C THR A 74 -49.05 -30.07 -23.21
N TRP A 75 -50.38 -30.07 -23.04
CA TRP A 75 -51.34 -30.37 -24.09
C TRP A 75 -52.61 -29.56 -23.92
N ALA A 76 -53.41 -29.49 -24.99
CA ALA A 76 -54.73 -28.89 -24.93
C ALA A 76 -55.77 -29.87 -24.38
N ALA A 77 -56.87 -29.37 -23.85
CA ALA A 77 -57.98 -30.21 -23.40
C ALA A 77 -58.60 -30.97 -24.59
N VAL A 78 -58.81 -32.26 -24.40
CA VAL A 78 -59.50 -33.10 -25.36
C VAL A 78 -60.97 -33.17 -24.94
N GLU A 79 -61.86 -32.95 -25.89
CA GLU A 79 -63.31 -33.01 -25.64
C GLU A 79 -63.73 -34.40 -25.13
N GLY A 80 -64.52 -34.45 -24.07
CA GLY A 80 -64.92 -35.66 -23.41
C GLY A 80 -63.93 -36.33 -22.48
N ALA A 81 -62.70 -35.81 -22.40
CA ALA A 81 -61.64 -36.36 -21.52
C ALA A 81 -61.90 -36.01 -20.05
N ALA A 82 -61.94 -37.03 -19.20
CA ALA A 82 -62.01 -36.88 -17.74
C ALA A 82 -60.67 -36.96 -17.07
N LYS A 83 -59.69 -37.61 -17.69
CA LYS A 83 -58.30 -37.73 -17.19
C LYS A 83 -57.29 -38.02 -18.32
N TYR A 84 -56.05 -37.85 -18.04
CA TYR A 84 -54.93 -38.14 -18.95
C TYR A 84 -53.95 -39.10 -18.28
N GLU A 85 -53.43 -40.04 -19.06
CA GLU A 85 -52.41 -40.99 -18.66
C GLU A 85 -51.15 -40.70 -19.45
N VAL A 86 -50.04 -40.52 -18.75
CA VAL A 86 -48.70 -40.28 -19.33
C VAL A 86 -47.92 -41.60 -19.30
N TYR A 87 -47.58 -42.09 -20.46
CA TYR A 87 -46.73 -43.27 -20.65
C TYR A 87 -45.31 -42.83 -20.98
N ARG A 88 -44.31 -43.56 -20.48
CA ARG A 88 -42.89 -43.26 -20.69
C ARG A 88 -42.13 -44.50 -21.09
N SER A 89 -41.16 -44.31 -22.04
CA SER A 89 -40.14 -45.27 -22.39
C SER A 89 -38.75 -44.65 -22.34
N GLY A 90 -37.69 -45.44 -22.11
CA GLY A 90 -36.27 -45.03 -22.20
C GLY A 90 -35.72 -45.06 -23.62
N THR A 91 -36.44 -45.72 -24.58
CA THR A 91 -36.08 -45.79 -26.00
C THR A 91 -37.34 -45.51 -26.85
N LYS A 92 -37.13 -44.93 -28.04
CA LYS A 92 -38.25 -44.51 -28.92
C LYS A 92 -39.19 -45.68 -29.29
N ASP A 93 -38.58 -46.82 -29.61
CA ASP A 93 -39.30 -48.01 -30.07
C ASP A 93 -39.49 -49.06 -28.95
N GLY A 94 -39.29 -48.66 -27.69
CA GLY A 94 -39.39 -49.53 -26.52
C GLY A 94 -40.82 -49.67 -25.98
N GLU A 95 -40.94 -50.45 -24.91
CA GLU A 95 -42.18 -50.58 -24.16
C GLU A 95 -42.54 -49.30 -23.42
N TYR A 96 -43.72 -48.73 -23.64
CA TYR A 96 -44.26 -47.57 -22.96
C TYR A 96 -45.09 -48.01 -21.74
N LYS A 97 -44.56 -47.71 -20.54
CA LYS A 97 -45.21 -48.03 -19.27
C LYS A 97 -45.99 -46.84 -18.73
N LEU A 98 -47.18 -47.07 -18.18
CA LEU A 98 -47.90 -46.03 -17.46
C LEU A 98 -47.02 -45.46 -16.34
N TYR A 99 -46.82 -44.16 -16.38
CA TYR A 99 -45.94 -43.47 -15.44
C TYR A 99 -46.72 -42.52 -14.52
N TYR A 100 -47.73 -41.85 -15.05
CA TYR A 100 -48.49 -40.87 -14.28
C TYR A 100 -49.90 -40.71 -14.82
N THR A 101 -50.91 -40.48 -13.94
CA THR A 101 -52.30 -40.15 -14.28
C THR A 101 -52.62 -38.76 -13.72
N THR A 102 -53.30 -37.92 -14.48
CA THR A 102 -53.60 -36.52 -14.10
C THR A 102 -54.88 -36.04 -14.75
N THR A 103 -55.54 -35.08 -14.10
CA THR A 103 -56.66 -34.30 -14.68
C THR A 103 -56.15 -32.94 -15.20
N LYS A 104 -54.84 -32.62 -14.98
CA LYS A 104 -54.21 -31.40 -15.46
C LYS A 104 -53.76 -31.55 -16.91
N LEU A 105 -53.66 -30.44 -17.62
CA LEU A 105 -53.15 -30.35 -18.99
C LEU A 105 -51.62 -30.27 -19.07
N SER A 106 -50.94 -30.73 -18.02
CA SER A 106 -49.47 -30.75 -17.97
C SER A 106 -48.96 -31.84 -17.04
N TYR A 107 -47.74 -32.28 -17.33
CA TYR A 107 -47.00 -33.23 -16.50
C TYR A 107 -45.53 -32.83 -16.44
N THR A 108 -44.91 -32.91 -15.25
CA THR A 108 -43.48 -32.72 -15.09
C THR A 108 -42.81 -34.01 -14.65
N ASN A 109 -41.85 -34.51 -15.42
CA ASN A 109 -41.07 -35.68 -15.04
C ASN A 109 -40.02 -35.30 -13.99
N THR A 110 -40.38 -35.30 -12.71
CA THR A 110 -39.50 -34.96 -11.58
C THR A 110 -38.34 -35.92 -11.41
N SER A 111 -38.43 -37.16 -11.95
CA SER A 111 -37.37 -38.17 -11.91
C SER A 111 -36.42 -38.12 -13.11
N ALA A 112 -36.61 -37.20 -14.07
CA ALA A 112 -35.71 -37.08 -15.21
C ALA A 112 -34.28 -36.69 -14.78
N TYR A 113 -33.29 -37.36 -15.37
CA TYR A 113 -31.87 -37.07 -15.17
C TYR A 113 -31.29 -36.33 -16.37
N ALA A 114 -30.48 -35.30 -16.10
CA ALA A 114 -29.86 -34.50 -17.14
C ALA A 114 -29.06 -35.36 -18.15
N GLY A 115 -29.20 -35.05 -19.42
CA GLY A 115 -28.52 -35.75 -20.52
C GLY A 115 -29.13 -37.09 -20.91
N TYR A 116 -30.27 -37.46 -20.31
CA TYR A 116 -31.01 -38.64 -20.74
C TYR A 116 -32.22 -38.25 -21.58
N TRP A 117 -32.44 -39.03 -22.67
CA TRP A 117 -33.60 -38.91 -23.53
C TRP A 117 -34.76 -39.70 -22.94
N TYR A 118 -35.93 -39.13 -23.00
CA TYR A 118 -37.20 -39.75 -22.59
C TYR A 118 -38.19 -39.65 -23.72
N HIS A 119 -38.97 -40.70 -23.89
CA HIS A 119 -40.00 -40.81 -24.91
C HIS A 119 -41.33 -40.97 -24.21
N TYR A 120 -42.34 -40.20 -24.63
CA TYR A 120 -43.62 -40.13 -23.98
C TYR A 120 -44.75 -40.33 -24.98
N LYS A 121 -45.90 -40.84 -24.48
CA LYS A 121 -47.21 -40.77 -25.09
C LYS A 121 -48.18 -40.26 -24.04
N VAL A 122 -49.18 -39.47 -24.44
CA VAL A 122 -50.25 -38.99 -23.57
C VAL A 122 -51.52 -39.55 -24.13
N LYS A 123 -52.28 -40.19 -23.29
CA LYS A 123 -53.56 -40.81 -23.62
C LYS A 123 -54.69 -40.07 -22.90
N ALA A 124 -55.72 -39.62 -23.63
CA ALA A 124 -56.91 -39.01 -23.06
C ALA A 124 -57.97 -40.10 -22.84
N LEU A 125 -58.56 -40.15 -21.66
CA LEU A 125 -59.57 -41.13 -21.26
C LEU A 125 -60.85 -40.42 -20.84
N ASP A 126 -61.99 -41.02 -21.19
CA ASP A 126 -63.33 -40.60 -20.75
C ASP A 126 -63.59 -40.88 -19.26
N ALA A 127 -64.80 -40.58 -18.79
CA ALA A 127 -65.22 -40.82 -17.40
C ALA A 127 -65.27 -42.31 -17.03
N ASN A 128 -65.47 -43.21 -18.01
CA ASN A 128 -65.52 -44.66 -17.82
C ASN A 128 -64.10 -45.28 -17.92
N GLY A 129 -63.11 -44.53 -18.29
CA GLY A 129 -61.71 -44.98 -18.49
C GLY A 129 -61.47 -45.53 -19.90
N ALA A 130 -62.35 -45.30 -20.85
CA ALA A 130 -62.15 -45.65 -22.26
C ALA A 130 -61.22 -44.61 -22.92
N GLU A 131 -60.36 -45.09 -23.83
CA GLU A 131 -59.44 -44.24 -24.60
C GLU A 131 -60.21 -43.42 -25.64
N ILE A 132 -60.04 -42.11 -25.63
CA ILE A 132 -60.51 -41.19 -26.65
C ILE A 132 -59.49 -41.05 -27.75
N VAL A 133 -58.21 -40.71 -27.36
CA VAL A 133 -57.09 -40.51 -28.28
C VAL A 133 -55.77 -40.68 -27.58
N THR A 134 -54.74 -41.13 -28.31
CA THR A 134 -53.37 -41.20 -27.87
C THR A 134 -52.52 -40.32 -28.77
N SER A 135 -51.60 -39.53 -28.18
CA SER A 135 -50.63 -38.65 -28.88
C SER A 135 -49.60 -39.46 -29.68
N ASP A 136 -48.98 -38.80 -30.62
CA ASP A 136 -47.72 -39.25 -31.18
C ASP A 136 -46.64 -39.36 -30.10
N ILE A 137 -45.53 -40.01 -30.44
CA ILE A 137 -44.35 -40.12 -29.57
C ILE A 137 -43.65 -38.79 -29.49
N ILE A 138 -43.58 -38.22 -28.28
CA ILE A 138 -42.83 -37.02 -27.97
C ILE A 138 -41.48 -37.41 -27.36
N THR A 139 -40.40 -36.87 -27.90
CA THR A 139 -39.06 -37.16 -27.43
C THR A 139 -38.42 -35.90 -26.90
N GLN A 140 -37.91 -35.95 -25.65
CA GLN A 140 -37.24 -34.83 -25.01
C GLN A 140 -36.03 -35.27 -24.18
N CYS A 141 -34.91 -34.59 -24.34
CA CYS A 141 -33.74 -34.74 -23.47
C CYS A 141 -33.91 -33.83 -22.23
N ALA A 142 -33.71 -34.39 -21.05
CA ALA A 142 -33.72 -33.57 -19.84
C ALA A 142 -32.44 -32.73 -19.72
N ASP A 143 -32.57 -31.47 -19.36
CA ASP A 143 -31.47 -30.55 -19.22
C ASP A 143 -30.81 -30.63 -17.82
N CYS A 144 -29.62 -30.09 -17.69
CA CYS A 144 -29.05 -29.67 -16.40
C CYS A 144 -29.97 -28.60 -15.78
N ALA A 145 -30.05 -28.58 -14.46
CA ALA A 145 -30.68 -27.47 -13.74
C ALA A 145 -29.91 -26.18 -13.96
N ALA A 146 -30.60 -25.06 -14.07
CA ALA A 146 -29.92 -23.77 -14.14
C ALA A 146 -29.18 -23.47 -12.83
N PRO A 147 -27.88 -23.07 -12.86
CA PRO A 147 -27.18 -22.69 -11.65
C PRO A 147 -27.82 -21.48 -10.98
N VAL A 148 -27.80 -21.41 -9.65
CA VAL A 148 -28.15 -20.20 -8.90
C VAL A 148 -26.84 -19.54 -8.44
N ILE A 149 -26.53 -18.39 -9.00
CA ILE A 149 -25.26 -17.73 -8.76
C ILE A 149 -25.38 -16.56 -7.79
N THR A 150 -24.32 -16.34 -7.00
CA THR A 150 -24.11 -15.16 -6.17
C THR A 150 -22.81 -14.50 -6.55
N ALA A 151 -22.81 -13.16 -6.62
CA ALA A 151 -21.62 -12.37 -6.86
C ALA A 151 -21.18 -11.66 -5.59
N GLY A 152 -19.86 -11.60 -5.37
CA GLY A 152 -19.20 -10.88 -4.29
C GLY A 152 -17.90 -10.28 -4.77
N ASN A 153 -17.16 -9.62 -3.86
CA ASN A 153 -15.82 -9.10 -4.16
C ASN A 153 -14.78 -9.81 -3.31
N ARG A 154 -13.61 -10.05 -3.88
CA ARG A 154 -12.45 -10.57 -3.16
C ARG A 154 -11.81 -9.44 -2.35
N ALA A 155 -11.69 -9.63 -1.04
CA ALA A 155 -11.22 -8.58 -0.13
C ALA A 155 -9.80 -8.05 -0.44
N SER A 156 -8.92 -8.89 -1.00
CA SER A 156 -7.52 -8.52 -1.25
C SER A 156 -7.33 -7.53 -2.40
N ASP A 157 -8.13 -7.66 -3.46
CA ASP A 157 -7.95 -6.90 -4.71
C ASP A 157 -9.25 -6.31 -5.29
N GLY A 158 -10.37 -6.47 -4.58
CA GLY A 158 -11.67 -5.95 -4.98
C GLY A 158 -12.30 -6.66 -6.18
N LYS A 159 -11.65 -7.66 -6.77
CA LYS A 159 -12.12 -8.36 -7.98
C LYS A 159 -13.42 -9.11 -7.73
N VAL A 160 -14.31 -9.05 -8.72
CA VAL A 160 -15.60 -9.75 -8.65
C VAL A 160 -15.39 -11.25 -8.65
N THR A 161 -16.09 -11.93 -7.75
CA THR A 161 -16.13 -13.39 -7.64
C THR A 161 -17.57 -13.88 -7.74
N LEU A 162 -17.74 -15.03 -8.36
CA LEU A 162 -19.03 -15.76 -8.43
C LEU A 162 -18.91 -17.06 -7.67
N LYS A 163 -20.03 -17.51 -7.09
CA LYS A 163 -20.18 -18.83 -6.45
C LYS A 163 -21.55 -19.40 -6.79
N TRP A 164 -21.61 -20.71 -6.94
CA TRP A 164 -22.84 -21.49 -7.12
C TRP A 164 -22.67 -22.88 -6.52
N LYS A 165 -23.76 -23.62 -6.44
CA LYS A 165 -23.76 -25.03 -6.03
C LYS A 165 -23.50 -25.91 -7.24
N GLU A 166 -22.94 -27.09 -7.02
CA GLU A 166 -22.80 -28.12 -8.04
C GLU A 166 -24.19 -28.46 -8.65
N VAL A 167 -24.20 -28.61 -9.97
CA VAL A 167 -25.39 -29.03 -10.74
C VAL A 167 -25.17 -30.45 -11.19
N TYR A 168 -26.14 -31.32 -10.82
CA TYR A 168 -26.09 -32.72 -11.22
C TYR A 168 -26.11 -32.87 -12.74
N GLY A 169 -25.21 -33.70 -13.28
CA GLY A 169 -25.07 -33.94 -14.73
C GLY A 169 -24.24 -32.89 -15.48
N ALA A 170 -23.79 -31.84 -14.81
CA ALA A 170 -22.88 -30.87 -15.41
C ALA A 170 -21.42 -31.37 -15.35
N GLU A 171 -20.71 -31.26 -16.46
CA GLU A 171 -19.25 -31.47 -16.53
C GLU A 171 -18.49 -30.16 -16.26
N LYS A 172 -18.99 -29.07 -16.81
CA LYS A 172 -18.35 -27.74 -16.79
C LYS A 172 -19.41 -26.65 -16.65
N TYR A 173 -18.94 -25.42 -16.42
CA TYR A 173 -19.78 -24.23 -16.36
C TYR A 173 -19.21 -23.17 -17.31
N ALA A 174 -20.06 -22.61 -18.15
CA ALA A 174 -19.73 -21.47 -19.00
C ALA A 174 -20.18 -20.17 -18.34
N ILE A 175 -19.24 -19.24 -18.15
CA ILE A 175 -19.45 -17.94 -17.51
C ILE A 175 -19.60 -16.87 -18.58
N TYR A 176 -20.69 -16.10 -18.53
CA TYR A 176 -21.00 -14.99 -19.42
C TYR A 176 -21.05 -13.69 -18.64
N ARG A 177 -20.59 -12.62 -19.25
CA ARG A 177 -20.49 -11.29 -18.64
C ARG A 177 -20.98 -10.20 -19.58
N ALA A 178 -21.67 -9.22 -19.01
CA ALA A 178 -22.01 -7.96 -19.64
C ALA A 178 -21.66 -6.78 -18.74
N THR A 179 -21.59 -5.57 -19.29
CA THR A 179 -21.42 -4.29 -18.55
C THR A 179 -22.75 -3.56 -18.35
N ALA A 180 -23.84 -4.05 -18.96
CA ALA A 180 -25.20 -3.58 -18.74
C ALA A 180 -26.12 -4.78 -18.47
N ARG A 181 -27.19 -4.59 -17.66
CA ARG A 181 -28.11 -5.67 -17.26
C ARG A 181 -28.80 -6.33 -18.47
N ASN A 182 -29.19 -5.52 -19.44
CA ASN A 182 -29.87 -5.96 -20.67
C ASN A 182 -28.92 -5.92 -21.89
N GLY A 183 -27.60 -5.83 -21.66
CA GLY A 183 -26.61 -5.86 -22.72
C GLY A 183 -26.31 -7.26 -23.23
N GLU A 184 -25.44 -7.33 -24.22
CA GLU A 184 -24.93 -8.60 -24.74
C GLU A 184 -24.03 -9.28 -23.71
N TYR A 185 -24.34 -10.56 -23.39
CA TYR A 185 -23.56 -11.40 -22.49
C TYR A 185 -22.55 -12.22 -23.28
N VAL A 186 -21.31 -11.82 -23.22
CA VAL A 186 -20.19 -12.51 -23.90
C VAL A 186 -19.59 -13.56 -23.00
N ARG A 187 -19.36 -14.77 -23.55
CA ARG A 187 -18.70 -15.87 -22.81
C ARG A 187 -17.26 -15.47 -22.46
N GLN A 188 -16.92 -15.50 -21.18
CA GLN A 188 -15.62 -15.13 -20.64
C GLN A 188 -14.72 -16.33 -20.35
N TYR A 189 -15.31 -17.39 -19.80
CA TYR A 189 -14.54 -18.51 -19.28
C TYR A 189 -15.38 -19.79 -19.21
N THR A 190 -14.71 -20.92 -19.14
CA THR A 190 -15.31 -22.23 -18.84
C THR A 190 -14.50 -22.88 -17.73
N THR A 191 -15.18 -23.45 -16.73
CA THR A 191 -14.57 -24.06 -15.55
C THR A 191 -15.30 -25.31 -15.11
N THR A 192 -14.60 -26.24 -14.48
CA THR A 192 -15.18 -27.36 -13.73
C THR A 192 -15.48 -26.98 -12.28
N SER A 193 -14.95 -25.84 -11.80
CA SER A 193 -15.17 -25.33 -10.44
C SER A 193 -16.56 -24.71 -10.31
N THR A 194 -17.10 -24.72 -9.10
CA THR A 194 -18.34 -24.03 -8.72
C THR A 194 -18.10 -22.58 -8.27
N SER A 195 -16.98 -22.01 -8.66
CA SER A 195 -16.62 -20.62 -8.44
C SER A 195 -15.80 -20.04 -9.59
N TYR A 196 -15.86 -18.74 -9.76
CA TYR A 196 -15.11 -18.00 -10.76
C TYR A 196 -14.66 -16.65 -10.19
N ALA A 197 -13.44 -16.22 -10.50
CA ALA A 197 -12.91 -14.89 -10.17
C ALA A 197 -12.63 -14.13 -11.47
N ASN A 198 -13.28 -12.98 -11.64
CA ASN A 198 -13.02 -12.10 -12.77
C ASN A 198 -11.76 -11.27 -12.54
N THR A 199 -10.60 -11.82 -12.92
CA THR A 199 -9.30 -11.17 -12.76
C THR A 199 -9.13 -9.90 -13.60
N THR A 200 -9.95 -9.72 -14.65
CA THR A 200 -9.92 -8.54 -15.54
C THR A 200 -10.92 -7.46 -15.14
N SER A 201 -11.71 -7.65 -14.05
CA SER A 201 -12.63 -6.61 -13.60
C SER A 201 -11.89 -5.35 -13.18
N LYS A 202 -12.40 -4.18 -13.58
CA LYS A 202 -11.85 -2.86 -13.26
C LYS A 202 -12.59 -2.28 -12.07
N ALA A 203 -11.88 -1.63 -11.17
CA ALA A 203 -12.45 -0.95 -10.01
C ALA A 203 -13.54 0.05 -10.44
N ASN A 204 -14.60 0.13 -9.66
CA ASN A 204 -15.75 1.01 -9.87
C ASN A 204 -16.61 0.70 -11.12
N VAL A 205 -16.40 -0.46 -11.76
CA VAL A 205 -17.24 -0.93 -12.87
C VAL A 205 -18.17 -2.02 -12.38
N THR A 206 -19.47 -1.88 -12.70
CA THR A 206 -20.48 -2.91 -12.43
C THR A 206 -20.48 -3.91 -13.57
N TYR A 207 -20.42 -5.18 -13.21
CA TYR A 207 -20.52 -6.30 -14.14
C TYR A 207 -21.74 -7.15 -13.82
N TYR A 208 -22.37 -7.66 -14.86
CA TYR A 208 -23.53 -8.55 -14.83
C TYR A 208 -23.10 -9.91 -15.34
N TYR A 209 -23.54 -10.97 -14.66
CA TYR A 209 -23.12 -12.33 -14.96
C TYR A 209 -24.30 -13.27 -15.11
N LYS A 210 -24.13 -14.22 -16.00
CA LYS A 210 -24.93 -15.44 -16.12
C LYS A 210 -23.99 -16.63 -16.21
N VAL A 211 -24.43 -17.78 -15.72
CA VAL A 211 -23.70 -19.04 -15.81
C VAL A 211 -24.63 -20.10 -16.42
N MET A 212 -24.09 -20.93 -17.27
CA MET A 212 -24.75 -22.07 -17.87
C MET A 212 -24.02 -23.35 -17.45
N ALA A 213 -24.71 -24.34 -16.96
CA ALA A 213 -24.17 -25.67 -16.73
C ALA A 213 -24.11 -26.44 -18.07
N LEU A 214 -22.92 -26.94 -18.40
CA LEU A 214 -22.68 -27.73 -19.60
C LEU A 214 -22.76 -29.21 -19.24
N ALA A 215 -23.68 -29.92 -19.88
CA ALA A 215 -23.96 -31.31 -19.58
C ALA A 215 -22.78 -32.22 -20.00
N SER A 216 -22.53 -33.26 -19.22
CA SER A 216 -21.47 -34.24 -19.46
C SER A 216 -21.79 -35.22 -20.60
N ARG A 217 -23.07 -35.45 -20.93
CA ARG A 217 -23.50 -36.46 -21.89
C ARG A 217 -23.76 -35.92 -23.29
N THR A 218 -24.46 -34.79 -23.39
CA THR A 218 -24.80 -34.15 -24.67
C THR A 218 -24.98 -32.65 -24.51
N ALA A 219 -24.56 -31.89 -25.48
CA ALA A 219 -24.70 -30.42 -25.47
C ALA A 219 -26.18 -29.96 -25.52
N SER A 220 -27.06 -30.80 -26.05
CA SER A 220 -28.52 -30.51 -26.06
C SER A 220 -29.13 -30.49 -24.66
N ALA A 221 -28.42 -31.01 -23.65
CA ALA A 221 -28.86 -31.03 -22.25
C ALA A 221 -28.17 -29.94 -21.38
N ASN A 222 -27.54 -28.96 -21.98
CA ASN A 222 -27.04 -27.81 -21.26
C ASN A 222 -28.18 -27.06 -20.57
N SER A 223 -27.91 -26.49 -19.40
CA SER A 223 -28.92 -25.77 -18.66
C SER A 223 -29.36 -24.48 -19.37
N ALA A 224 -30.53 -23.96 -19.00
CA ALA A 224 -30.83 -22.55 -19.18
C ALA A 224 -29.80 -21.71 -18.43
N PHE A 225 -29.72 -20.40 -18.74
CA PHE A 225 -28.91 -19.48 -17.97
C PHE A 225 -29.38 -19.35 -16.51
N SER A 226 -28.44 -19.18 -15.62
CA SER A 226 -28.68 -18.81 -14.22
C SER A 226 -29.48 -17.50 -14.09
N ASN A 227 -29.86 -17.16 -12.86
CA ASN A 227 -30.21 -15.79 -12.53
C ASN A 227 -29.11 -14.83 -12.94
N VAL A 228 -29.48 -13.57 -13.24
CA VAL A 228 -28.49 -12.47 -13.42
C VAL A 228 -28.01 -12.03 -12.04
N SER A 229 -26.70 -12.09 -11.82
CA SER A 229 -26.08 -11.55 -10.61
C SER A 229 -25.16 -10.39 -10.98
N ALA A 230 -25.36 -9.24 -10.35
CA ALA A 230 -24.58 -8.02 -10.61
C ALA A 230 -23.67 -7.70 -9.43
N ARG A 231 -22.47 -7.19 -9.75
CA ARG A 231 -21.54 -6.70 -8.73
C ARG A 231 -20.62 -5.61 -9.29
N THR A 232 -20.51 -4.51 -8.54
CA THR A 232 -19.48 -3.50 -8.78
C THR A 232 -18.16 -4.01 -8.23
N CYS A 233 -17.10 -3.92 -9.05
CA CYS A 233 -15.76 -4.25 -8.60
C CYS A 233 -15.29 -3.19 -7.61
N ASP A 234 -14.92 -3.60 -6.40
CA ASP A 234 -14.40 -2.70 -5.37
C ASP A 234 -12.99 -2.21 -5.75
N VAL A 235 -12.56 -1.09 -5.19
CA VAL A 235 -11.15 -0.72 -5.19
C VAL A 235 -10.38 -1.73 -4.32
N ALA A 236 -9.12 -2.00 -4.67
CA ALA A 236 -8.29 -2.95 -3.93
C ALA A 236 -8.01 -2.46 -2.50
N ALA A 237 -7.85 -3.39 -1.56
CA ALA A 237 -7.39 -3.05 -0.23
C ALA A 237 -5.93 -2.54 -0.29
N PRO A 238 -5.59 -1.43 0.40
CA PRO A 238 -4.22 -0.93 0.43
C PRO A 238 -3.26 -1.93 1.08
N VAL A 239 -2.07 -2.08 0.50
CA VAL A 239 -0.97 -2.84 1.12
C VAL A 239 -0.11 -1.88 1.91
N VAL A 240 -0.30 -1.85 3.23
CA VAL A 240 0.29 -0.86 4.13
C VAL A 240 1.60 -1.39 4.72
N LYS A 241 2.62 -0.53 4.75
CA LYS A 241 3.86 -0.75 5.50
C LYS A 241 3.95 0.28 6.63
N ALA A 242 4.39 -0.15 7.82
CA ALA A 242 4.63 0.72 8.96
C ALA A 242 6.13 0.79 9.26
N SER A 243 6.63 1.98 9.51
CA SER A 243 8.02 2.27 9.90
C SER A 243 8.03 3.41 10.91
N ASN A 244 9.19 3.77 11.43
CA ASN A 244 9.36 4.99 12.18
C ASN A 244 10.15 6.02 11.36
N ASN A 245 9.83 7.29 11.54
CA ASN A 245 10.64 8.39 11.04
C ASN A 245 11.93 8.46 11.89
N ALA A 246 13.08 8.40 11.25
CA ALA A 246 14.38 8.33 11.94
C ALA A 246 14.69 9.58 12.79
N GLU A 247 14.19 10.76 12.41
CA GLU A 247 14.43 12.00 13.15
C GLU A 247 13.47 12.15 14.34
N THR A 248 12.19 11.93 14.10
CA THR A 248 11.13 12.21 15.09
C THR A 248 10.69 10.99 15.90
N GLY A 249 11.11 9.79 15.51
CA GLY A 249 10.65 8.52 16.09
C GLY A 249 9.19 8.17 15.79
N LYS A 250 8.44 9.08 15.16
CA LYS A 250 6.99 8.93 14.93
C LYS A 250 6.69 7.81 13.95
N VAL A 251 5.58 7.12 14.19
CA VAL A 251 5.09 6.05 13.30
C VAL A 251 4.65 6.64 11.97
N VAL A 252 5.15 6.06 10.89
CA VAL A 252 4.82 6.41 9.51
C VAL A 252 4.23 5.20 8.82
N LEU A 253 3.06 5.38 8.21
CA LEU A 253 2.46 4.41 7.31
C LEU A 253 2.68 4.84 5.87
N LYS A 254 3.00 3.89 5.00
CA LYS A 254 3.12 4.10 3.56
C LYS A 254 2.44 2.98 2.79
N TRP A 255 1.80 3.32 1.67
CA TRP A 255 1.21 2.36 0.72
C TRP A 255 1.33 2.89 -0.70
N LYS A 256 1.07 2.05 -1.69
CA LYS A 256 1.01 2.47 -3.08
C LYS A 256 -0.38 3.05 -3.40
N PRO A 257 -0.49 3.98 -4.38
CA PRO A 257 -1.78 4.41 -4.89
C PRO A 257 -2.64 3.21 -5.30
N VAL A 258 -3.92 3.24 -4.92
CA VAL A 258 -4.90 2.23 -5.31
C VAL A 258 -5.73 2.76 -6.47
N GLU A 259 -5.77 2.02 -7.58
CA GLU A 259 -6.56 2.39 -8.75
C GLU A 259 -8.04 2.56 -8.37
N GLY A 260 -8.65 3.66 -8.81
CA GLY A 260 -10.06 3.96 -8.52
C GLY A 260 -10.34 4.56 -7.14
N ALA A 261 -9.33 4.72 -6.27
CA ALA A 261 -9.48 5.39 -5.00
C ALA A 261 -9.45 6.92 -5.13
N ALA A 262 -10.34 7.62 -4.42
CA ALA A 262 -10.33 9.07 -4.28
C ALA A 262 -9.52 9.53 -3.07
N LYS A 263 -9.58 8.77 -1.98
CA LYS A 263 -8.96 9.09 -0.68
C LYS A 263 -8.81 7.82 0.13
N TYR A 264 -8.16 7.95 1.28
CA TYR A 264 -7.92 6.85 2.21
C TYR A 264 -8.35 7.25 3.61
N GLU A 265 -8.93 6.31 4.33
CA GLU A 265 -9.26 6.43 5.73
C GLU A 265 -8.31 5.59 6.56
N VAL A 266 -7.63 6.21 7.52
CA VAL A 266 -6.72 5.55 8.46
C VAL A 266 -7.44 5.32 9.78
N TYR A 267 -7.52 4.08 10.21
CA TYR A 267 -8.10 3.66 11.48
C TYR A 267 -7.00 3.22 12.43
N ARG A 268 -7.13 3.58 13.71
CA ARG A 268 -6.14 3.28 14.74
C ARG A 268 -6.77 2.61 15.95
N SER A 269 -6.02 1.69 16.56
CA SER A 269 -6.31 1.09 17.87
C SER A 269 -5.05 1.05 18.73
N GLY A 270 -5.21 1.02 20.04
CA GLY A 270 -4.13 0.78 21.01
C GLY A 270 -3.79 -0.70 21.21
N THR A 271 -4.64 -1.63 20.74
CA THR A 271 -4.44 -3.07 20.84
C THR A 271 -4.78 -3.76 19.52
N LYS A 272 -4.17 -4.92 19.25
CA LYS A 272 -4.32 -5.66 17.99
C LYS A 272 -5.79 -6.02 17.68
N ASN A 273 -6.51 -6.49 18.68
CA ASN A 273 -7.88 -6.97 18.57
C ASN A 273 -8.92 -5.98 19.15
N GLY A 274 -8.50 -4.74 19.41
CA GLY A 274 -9.37 -3.70 19.95
C GLY A 274 -10.23 -3.01 18.90
N THR A 275 -11.03 -2.04 19.34
CA THR A 275 -11.84 -1.21 18.46
C THR A 275 -10.95 -0.23 17.69
N TYR A 276 -11.02 -0.29 16.38
CA TYR A 276 -10.33 0.63 15.46
C TYR A 276 -11.23 1.83 15.18
N LYS A 277 -10.84 3.00 15.63
CA LYS A 277 -11.56 4.26 15.37
C LYS A 277 -10.94 4.98 14.17
N LEU A 278 -11.78 5.63 13.37
CA LEU A 278 -11.31 6.52 12.30
C LEU A 278 -10.46 7.62 12.92
N TYR A 279 -9.24 7.76 12.43
CA TYR A 279 -8.28 8.73 12.95
C TYR A 279 -8.08 9.91 12.00
N CYS A 280 -7.95 9.65 10.71
CA CYS A 280 -7.89 10.68 9.69
C CYS A 280 -8.32 10.16 8.32
N THR A 281 -8.64 11.11 7.44
CA THR A 281 -8.88 10.90 6.01
C THR A 281 -7.89 11.74 5.22
N LEU A 282 -7.27 11.17 4.18
CA LEU A 282 -6.27 11.86 3.35
C LEU A 282 -6.32 11.36 1.90
N THR A 283 -5.83 12.18 0.98
CA THR A 283 -5.70 11.84 -0.45
C THR A 283 -4.33 11.22 -0.78
N GLY A 284 -3.33 11.50 0.04
CA GLY A 284 -1.98 10.96 -0.13
C GLY A 284 -1.84 9.50 0.29
N THR A 285 -0.68 8.92 0.04
CA THR A 285 -0.35 7.52 0.33
C THR A 285 0.65 7.35 1.48
N THR A 286 0.79 8.41 2.27
CA THR A 286 1.64 8.43 3.46
C THR A 286 0.90 9.11 4.61
N TYR A 287 0.96 8.52 5.77
CA TYR A 287 0.41 9.07 7.01
C TYR A 287 1.47 9.02 8.12
N THR A 288 1.64 10.11 8.86
CA THR A 288 2.50 10.17 10.06
C THR A 288 1.64 10.40 11.30
N ASN A 289 1.76 9.50 12.27
CA ASN A 289 1.10 9.67 13.57
C ASN A 289 1.89 10.66 14.44
N SER A 290 1.63 11.96 14.27
CA SER A 290 2.29 13.03 15.02
C SER A 290 2.04 12.98 16.53
N THR A 291 0.93 12.37 16.96
CA THR A 291 0.56 12.22 18.38
C THR A 291 1.07 10.94 19.02
N ALA A 292 1.81 10.09 18.28
CA ALA A 292 2.38 8.88 18.86
C ALA A 292 3.40 9.20 19.96
N ASN A 293 3.34 8.48 21.07
CA ASN A 293 4.28 8.61 22.18
C ASN A 293 5.31 7.49 22.12
N ALA A 294 6.57 7.82 22.41
CA ALA A 294 7.68 6.87 22.42
C ALA A 294 7.41 5.69 23.35
N GLY A 295 7.73 4.49 22.91
CA GLY A 295 7.53 3.24 23.65
C GLY A 295 6.11 2.67 23.63
N TYR A 296 5.15 3.34 22.95
CA TYR A 296 3.80 2.80 22.78
C TYR A 296 3.64 2.17 21.39
N THR A 297 3.00 1.00 21.35
CA THR A 297 2.66 0.31 20.11
C THR A 297 1.26 0.74 19.64
N TYR A 298 1.15 1.07 18.37
CA TYR A 298 -0.10 1.44 17.72
C TYR A 298 -0.41 0.46 16.59
N TYR A 299 -1.68 0.17 16.41
CA TYR A 299 -2.22 -0.76 15.40
C TYR A 299 -3.07 0.02 14.42
N TYR A 300 -2.92 -0.26 13.14
CA TYR A 300 -3.59 0.49 12.07
C TYR A 300 -4.23 -0.43 11.03
N LYS A 301 -5.32 0.06 10.46
CA LYS A 301 -5.94 -0.42 9.23
C LYS A 301 -6.18 0.77 8.32
N VAL A 302 -6.06 0.56 7.02
CA VAL A 302 -6.34 1.59 6.01
C VAL A 302 -7.40 1.07 5.06
N LYS A 303 -8.33 1.92 4.69
CA LYS A 303 -9.39 1.66 3.72
C LYS A 303 -9.27 2.64 2.57
N ALA A 304 -9.31 2.15 1.33
CA ALA A 304 -9.39 2.99 0.15
C ALA A 304 -10.86 3.31 -0.15
N ILE A 305 -11.16 4.58 -0.38
CA ILE A 305 -12.50 5.09 -0.65
C ILE A 305 -12.64 5.32 -2.15
N SER A 306 -13.64 4.70 -2.73
CA SER A 306 -13.97 4.76 -4.15
C SER A 306 -14.23 6.19 -4.64
N LYS A 307 -13.86 6.48 -5.89
CA LYS A 307 -14.18 7.75 -6.59
C LYS A 307 -15.65 7.86 -6.98
N VAL A 308 -16.34 6.74 -7.12
CA VAL A 308 -17.64 6.67 -7.80
C VAL A 308 -18.75 6.34 -6.82
N LEU A 309 -18.66 5.22 -6.11
CA LEU A 309 -19.74 4.69 -5.27
C LEU A 309 -19.22 4.25 -3.90
N PRO A 310 -19.95 4.56 -2.80
CA PRO A 310 -19.59 4.11 -1.45
C PRO A 310 -19.48 2.58 -1.32
N GLU A 311 -20.33 1.83 -2.04
CA GLU A 311 -20.29 0.38 -2.08
C GLU A 311 -19.09 -0.21 -2.81
N GLY A 312 -18.37 0.61 -3.60
CA GLY A 312 -17.11 0.24 -4.26
C GLY A 312 -15.85 0.49 -3.40
N ASN A 313 -16.02 0.88 -2.13
CA ASN A 313 -14.91 1.06 -1.21
C ASN A 313 -14.19 -0.27 -0.94
N SER A 314 -12.87 -0.19 -0.71
CA SER A 314 -12.09 -1.40 -0.44
C SER A 314 -12.48 -2.07 0.89
N ALA A 315 -12.12 -3.34 1.03
CA ALA A 315 -11.95 -3.91 2.35
C ALA A 315 -10.83 -3.17 3.11
N PHE A 316 -10.75 -3.37 4.42
CA PHE A 316 -9.60 -2.89 5.19
C PHE A 316 -8.32 -3.62 4.76
N SER A 317 -7.20 -2.90 4.81
CA SER A 317 -5.88 -3.53 4.77
C SER A 317 -5.73 -4.56 5.91
N THR A 318 -4.74 -5.42 5.79
CA THR A 318 -4.24 -6.18 6.94
C THR A 318 -3.81 -5.23 8.05
N VAL A 319 -3.94 -5.68 9.31
CA VAL A 319 -3.48 -4.89 10.45
C VAL A 319 -1.96 -4.78 10.41
N VAL A 320 -1.45 -3.56 10.46
CA VAL A 320 -0.03 -3.28 10.69
C VAL A 320 0.15 -2.65 12.06
N SER A 321 1.29 -2.90 12.69
CA SER A 321 1.63 -2.31 13.97
C SER A 321 3.04 -1.77 13.98
N ARG A 322 3.25 -0.72 14.78
CA ARG A 322 4.57 -0.19 15.05
C ARG A 322 4.64 0.45 16.42
N THR A 323 5.73 0.20 17.14
CA THR A 323 6.07 0.93 18.36
C THR A 323 6.73 2.24 17.96
N CYS A 324 6.27 3.36 18.53
CA CYS A 324 6.86 4.66 18.29
C CYS A 324 8.24 4.72 18.99
N ASP A 325 9.27 5.12 18.26
CA ASP A 325 10.62 5.26 18.81
C ASP A 325 10.77 6.59 19.54
N CYS A 326 11.83 6.74 20.34
CA CYS A 326 12.31 8.03 20.78
C CYS A 326 12.75 8.85 19.55
N ALA A 327 12.60 10.16 19.63
CA ALA A 327 13.18 11.06 18.64
C ALA A 327 14.71 10.96 18.70
N LYS A 328 15.36 11.17 17.55
CA LYS A 328 16.81 11.24 17.46
C LYS A 328 17.31 12.45 18.26
N PRO A 329 18.30 12.31 19.15
CA PRO A 329 18.96 13.45 19.76
C PRO A 329 19.53 14.40 18.70
N SER A 330 19.59 15.70 18.98
CA SER A 330 20.19 16.68 18.08
C SER A 330 21.06 17.65 18.88
N LEU A 331 22.26 17.94 18.37
CA LEU A 331 23.13 18.98 18.92
C LEU A 331 22.71 20.36 18.41
N GLU A 332 23.11 21.42 19.13
CA GLU A 332 22.94 22.81 18.69
C GLU A 332 23.78 23.06 17.43
N ILE A 333 23.15 23.66 16.43
CA ILE A 333 23.84 24.05 15.18
C ILE A 333 24.42 25.44 15.37
N ALA A 334 25.72 25.59 15.10
CA ALA A 334 26.43 26.86 15.12
C ALA A 334 26.27 27.64 13.80
N GLY A 335 26.04 26.94 12.69
CA GLY A 335 25.91 27.48 11.35
C GLY A 335 25.85 26.36 10.30
N TYR A 336 25.95 26.73 9.04
CA TYR A 336 26.04 25.81 7.91
C TYR A 336 27.20 26.17 7.00
N GLU A 337 27.91 25.19 6.48
CA GLU A 337 28.93 25.32 5.45
C GLU A 337 28.56 24.36 4.31
N ASP A 338 28.38 24.90 3.11
CA ASP A 338 27.90 24.14 1.92
C ASP A 338 26.65 23.28 2.16
N GLY A 339 25.72 23.80 2.99
CA GLY A 339 24.48 23.07 3.36
C GLY A 339 24.67 21.99 4.43
N VAL A 340 25.89 21.79 4.93
CA VAL A 340 26.22 20.85 6.02
C VAL A 340 26.15 21.58 7.36
N PRO A 341 25.41 21.04 8.36
CA PRO A 341 25.31 21.68 9.66
C PRO A 341 26.66 21.63 10.42
N LEU A 342 27.12 22.78 10.88
CA LEU A 342 28.22 22.93 11.82
C LEU A 342 27.67 22.87 13.24
N TYR A 343 28.05 21.86 14.01
CA TYR A 343 27.57 21.68 15.36
C TYR A 343 28.43 22.46 16.37
N LYS A 344 27.76 23.01 17.39
CA LYS A 344 28.41 23.75 18.47
C LYS A 344 28.93 22.76 19.53
N PHE A 345 30.25 22.71 19.66
CA PHE A 345 30.90 21.92 20.69
C PHE A 345 31.37 22.81 21.85
N LYS A 346 31.31 22.26 23.05
CA LYS A 346 31.93 22.83 24.25
C LYS A 346 33.09 21.95 24.67
N TYR A 347 34.03 22.55 25.41
CA TYR A 347 35.20 21.86 25.87
C TYR A 347 35.43 22.17 27.34
N THR A 348 35.96 21.22 28.10
CA THR A 348 36.53 21.49 29.42
C THR A 348 37.87 22.23 29.28
N SER A 349 38.39 22.80 30.38
CA SER A 349 39.73 23.38 30.39
C SER A 349 40.83 22.36 30.05
N ASN A 350 40.57 21.07 30.26
CA ASN A 350 41.46 19.98 29.87
C ASN A 350 41.30 19.57 28.37
N GLY A 351 40.50 20.29 27.58
CA GLY A 351 40.27 19.98 26.18
C GLY A 351 39.29 18.86 25.90
N ASN A 352 38.70 18.26 26.91
CA ASN A 352 37.74 17.20 26.73
C ASN A 352 36.46 17.72 26.05
N LEU A 353 35.98 16.99 25.08
CA LEU A 353 34.80 17.32 24.30
C LEU A 353 33.52 17.11 25.13
N ILE A 354 32.66 18.12 25.15
CA ILE A 354 31.35 18.08 25.80
C ILE A 354 30.28 18.10 24.72
N PHE A 355 29.48 17.05 24.67
CA PHE A 355 28.24 16.99 23.87
C PHE A 355 27.09 17.54 24.70
N GLN A 356 26.22 18.32 24.07
CA GLN A 356 25.01 18.85 24.68
C GLN A 356 23.86 18.74 23.66
N TRP A 357 22.73 18.13 24.09
CA TRP A 357 21.55 17.95 23.26
C TRP A 357 20.28 18.33 24.01
N GLY A 358 19.17 18.48 23.28
CA GLY A 358 17.86 18.70 23.85
C GLY A 358 17.30 17.44 24.52
N LYS A 359 16.43 17.61 25.52
CA LYS A 359 15.73 16.50 26.17
C LYS A 359 14.82 15.78 25.16
N VAL A 360 14.98 14.46 25.02
CA VAL A 360 14.13 13.62 24.18
C VAL A 360 12.99 13.05 24.99
N SER A 361 11.76 13.31 24.55
CA SER A 361 10.55 12.78 25.21
C SER A 361 10.53 11.26 25.17
N GLY A 362 10.27 10.62 26.31
CA GLY A 362 10.24 9.15 26.44
C GLY A 362 11.60 8.50 26.63
N ALA A 363 12.70 9.23 26.59
CA ALA A 363 14.02 8.71 26.91
C ALA A 363 14.25 8.59 28.43
N ALA A 364 14.83 7.45 28.85
CA ALA A 364 15.31 7.22 30.21
C ALA A 364 16.76 7.62 30.39
N SER A 365 17.57 7.42 29.35
CA SER A 365 19.01 7.68 29.32
C SER A 365 19.48 7.88 27.87
N TYR A 366 20.76 8.18 27.72
CA TYR A 366 21.44 8.31 26.43
C TYR A 366 22.72 7.50 26.44
N LYS A 367 22.95 6.72 25.41
CA LYS A 367 24.20 6.00 25.19
C LYS A 367 25.03 6.72 24.15
N VAL A 368 26.33 6.92 24.46
CA VAL A 368 27.29 7.56 23.58
C VAL A 368 28.32 6.52 23.15
N TYR A 369 28.49 6.40 21.84
CA TYR A 369 29.44 5.49 21.21
C TYR A 369 30.49 6.27 20.44
N ARG A 370 31.68 5.72 20.31
CA ARG A 370 32.81 6.34 19.57
C ARG A 370 33.47 5.32 18.66
N SER A 371 33.92 5.77 17.49
CA SER A 371 34.78 5.05 16.57
C SER A 371 35.88 5.98 16.03
N GLY A 372 37.05 5.44 15.67
CA GLY A 372 38.09 6.16 14.95
C GLY A 372 37.81 6.32 13.46
N TYR A 373 36.78 5.58 12.92
CA TYR A 373 36.44 5.57 11.49
C TYR A 373 34.93 5.63 11.31
N GLN A 374 34.48 6.29 10.24
CA GLN A 374 33.05 6.48 9.94
C GLN A 374 32.29 5.15 9.86
N ASN A 375 32.85 4.18 9.16
CA ASN A 375 32.28 2.85 8.97
C ASN A 375 32.92 1.79 9.89
N GLY A 376 33.64 2.24 10.93
CA GLY A 376 34.28 1.35 11.89
C GLY A 376 33.34 0.82 12.97
N THR A 377 33.89 -0.01 13.86
CA THR A 377 33.17 -0.50 15.03
C THR A 377 33.04 0.61 16.07
N TYR A 378 31.80 0.97 16.41
CA TYR A 378 31.51 1.94 17.46
C TYR A 378 31.47 1.25 18.82
N LYS A 379 32.33 1.70 19.71
CA LYS A 379 32.39 1.22 21.11
C LYS A 379 31.60 2.15 22.02
N LEU A 380 30.81 1.57 22.94
CA LEU A 380 30.13 2.34 24.00
C LEU A 380 31.19 2.98 24.90
N ILE A 381 31.17 4.32 25.03
CA ILE A 381 32.07 5.07 25.91
C ILE A 381 31.38 5.61 27.16
N GLY A 382 30.04 5.56 27.20
CA GLY A 382 29.29 5.86 28.41
C GLY A 382 27.81 5.98 28.20
N GLU A 383 27.08 6.00 29.32
CA GLU A 383 25.65 6.20 29.41
C GLU A 383 25.36 7.32 30.42
N THR A 384 24.38 8.18 30.12
CA THR A 384 24.01 9.29 30.98
C THR A 384 22.50 9.50 30.98
N LYS A 385 21.94 9.93 32.11
CA LYS A 385 20.56 10.43 32.22
C LYS A 385 20.48 11.94 31.94
N SER A 386 21.62 12.61 31.89
CA SER A 386 21.74 14.03 31.57
C SER A 386 21.66 14.26 30.05
N THR A 387 21.32 15.46 29.65
CA THR A 387 21.39 15.93 28.26
C THR A 387 22.79 16.40 27.86
N THR A 388 23.79 16.04 28.66
CA THR A 388 25.21 16.31 28.40
C THR A 388 26.06 15.08 28.64
N PHE A 389 27.15 14.96 27.88
CA PHE A 389 28.17 13.92 28.05
C PHE A 389 29.56 14.50 27.76
N THR A 390 30.53 14.15 28.59
CA THR A 390 31.93 14.56 28.39
C THR A 390 32.78 13.34 28.06
N ASP A 391 33.39 13.32 26.88
CA ASP A 391 34.41 12.32 26.54
C ASP A 391 35.75 12.68 27.14
N LYS A 392 36.12 11.99 28.24
CA LYS A 392 37.40 12.18 28.94
C LYS A 392 38.53 11.27 28.42
N THR A 393 38.22 10.41 27.43
CA THR A 393 39.11 9.34 26.98
C THR A 393 39.62 9.51 25.56
N ALA A 394 39.09 10.51 24.84
CA ALA A 394 39.55 10.82 23.50
C ALA A 394 40.92 11.52 23.53
N THR A 395 41.80 11.13 22.62
CA THR A 395 43.14 11.73 22.50
C THR A 395 43.04 13.06 21.76
N PRO A 396 43.60 14.14 22.32
CA PRO A 396 43.66 15.44 21.64
C PRO A 396 44.26 15.31 20.24
N GLY A 397 43.71 16.04 19.30
CA GLY A 397 44.25 16.09 17.96
C GLY A 397 43.75 14.99 17.01
N TYR A 398 42.96 14.06 17.45
CA TYR A 398 42.38 13.02 16.59
C TYR A 398 40.88 13.27 16.36
N TYR A 399 40.42 13.10 15.12
CA TYR A 399 39.00 13.10 14.81
C TYR A 399 38.40 11.76 15.16
N TYR A 400 37.21 11.81 15.78
CA TYR A 400 36.42 10.65 16.13
C TYR A 400 35.01 10.81 15.61
N TYR A 401 34.38 9.68 15.29
CA TYR A 401 32.99 9.56 14.91
C TYR A 401 32.20 9.13 16.12
N TYR A 402 31.16 9.88 16.45
CA TYR A 402 30.30 9.62 17.60
C TYR A 402 28.89 9.26 17.18
N LYS A 403 28.27 8.37 17.93
CA LYS A 403 26.84 8.07 17.84
C LYS A 403 26.21 8.30 19.20
N ILE A 404 25.09 9.06 19.23
CA ILE A 404 24.31 9.32 20.43
C ILE A 404 22.91 8.73 20.20
N VAL A 405 22.44 7.87 21.11
CA VAL A 405 21.18 7.17 21.03
C VAL A 405 20.37 7.47 22.29
N ALA A 406 19.12 7.92 22.11
CA ALA A 406 18.18 8.06 23.22
C ALA A 406 17.56 6.69 23.53
N ILE A 407 17.69 6.23 24.76
CA ILE A 407 17.22 4.93 25.25
C ILE A 407 15.83 5.08 25.81
N SER A 408 14.88 4.35 25.27
CA SER A 408 13.48 4.41 25.69
C SER A 408 13.28 3.96 27.13
N SER A 409 12.40 4.67 27.85
CA SER A 409 12.01 4.33 29.22
C SER A 409 11.06 3.12 29.32
N ARG A 410 10.53 2.63 28.19
CA ARG A 410 9.50 1.56 28.17
C ARG A 410 9.98 0.25 27.55
N THR A 411 10.72 0.32 26.46
CA THR A 411 11.19 -0.86 25.74
C THR A 411 12.39 -0.52 24.86
N SER A 412 13.38 -1.40 24.78
CA SER A 412 14.56 -1.24 23.92
C SER A 412 14.23 -1.23 22.42
N TYR A 413 13.05 -1.73 22.03
CA TYR A 413 12.59 -1.64 20.63
C TYR A 413 12.14 -0.24 20.21
N ALA A 414 12.12 0.72 21.14
CA ALA A 414 11.73 2.10 20.92
C ALA A 414 12.88 3.09 21.16
N ASP A 415 14.11 2.62 21.18
CA ASP A 415 15.28 3.48 21.21
C ASP A 415 15.35 4.31 19.94
N SER A 416 15.96 5.50 20.00
CA SER A 416 16.04 6.38 18.85
C SER A 416 16.98 5.83 17.76
N ALA A 417 16.82 6.31 16.54
CA ALA A 417 17.91 6.28 15.57
C ALA A 417 19.14 7.01 16.13
N PRO A 418 20.37 6.58 15.80
CA PRO A 418 21.58 7.25 16.26
C PRO A 418 21.73 8.62 15.61
N PHE A 419 22.02 9.64 16.41
CA PHE A 419 22.60 10.88 15.93
C PHE A 419 24.09 10.67 15.72
N THR A 420 24.60 10.99 14.55
CA THR A 420 26.01 10.80 14.19
C THR A 420 26.69 12.14 13.98
N VAL A 421 27.89 12.32 14.55
CA VAL A 421 28.67 13.53 14.41
C VAL A 421 30.16 13.21 14.45
N VAL A 422 30.95 14.03 13.75
CA VAL A 422 32.42 14.01 13.80
C VAL A 422 32.89 15.15 14.69
N ALA A 423 33.81 14.86 15.59
CA ALA A 423 34.41 15.88 16.47
C ALA A 423 35.81 15.44 16.94
N ALA A 424 36.60 16.41 17.34
CA ALA A 424 37.90 16.17 17.93
C ALA A 424 38.04 16.91 19.27
N PRO A 425 38.60 16.28 20.30
CA PRO A 425 38.99 16.98 21.50
C PRO A 425 40.14 17.95 21.19
N LEU A 426 40.19 19.05 21.92
CA LEU A 426 41.27 20.02 21.85
C LEU A 426 42.41 19.62 22.79
N PHE A 427 43.56 20.25 22.59
CA PHE A 427 44.58 20.25 23.65
C PHE A 427 44.08 21.04 24.86
N PRO A 428 44.60 20.78 26.08
CA PRO A 428 44.21 21.54 27.26
C PRO A 428 44.48 23.03 27.09
N ALA A 429 43.77 23.86 27.84
CA ALA A 429 44.08 25.28 27.98
C ALA A 429 45.49 25.46 28.57
N VAL A 430 46.16 26.52 28.20
CA VAL A 430 47.43 26.90 28.86
C VAL A 430 47.12 27.17 30.33
N LYS A 431 48.03 26.73 31.21
CA LYS A 431 47.96 26.99 32.64
C LYS A 431 48.91 28.12 33.03
N ASN A 432 48.60 28.76 34.13
CA ASN A 432 49.43 29.79 34.71
C ASN A 432 49.80 30.95 33.73
N LEU A 433 48.85 31.24 32.79
CA LEU A 433 49.02 32.40 31.92
C LEU A 433 49.06 33.67 32.76
N SER A 434 50.20 34.36 32.70
CA SER A 434 50.48 35.55 33.50
C SER A 434 51.07 36.61 32.62
N ASN A 435 50.79 37.86 33.00
CA ASN A 435 51.47 39.06 32.45
C ASN A 435 52.67 39.43 33.31
N VAL A 436 53.82 39.37 32.72
CA VAL A 436 55.07 39.81 33.39
C VAL A 436 55.15 41.31 33.27
N SER A 437 55.37 42.01 34.40
CA SER A 437 55.53 43.47 34.42
C SER A 437 56.78 43.90 33.58
N VAL A 438 56.55 44.79 32.60
CA VAL A 438 57.58 45.36 31.72
C VAL A 438 57.30 46.84 31.60
N SER A 439 58.40 47.62 31.40
CA SER A 439 58.35 49.09 31.30
C SER A 439 57.54 49.53 30.07
N LYS A 440 57.67 48.84 28.96
CA LYS A 440 56.95 49.13 27.71
C LYS A 440 56.42 47.84 27.04
N GLY A 441 55.21 47.90 26.54
CA GLY A 441 54.58 46.79 25.84
C GLY A 441 54.00 45.68 26.75
N VAL A 442 53.99 44.45 26.29
CA VAL A 442 53.36 43.27 26.94
C VAL A 442 54.33 42.11 26.97
N SER A 443 54.42 41.44 28.12
CA SER A 443 55.20 40.21 28.27
C SER A 443 54.33 39.16 28.95
N LEU A 444 54.09 38.02 28.28
CA LEU A 444 53.28 36.91 28.73
C LEU A 444 54.14 35.66 28.91
N LYS A 445 53.81 34.87 29.92
CA LYS A 445 54.37 33.53 30.13
C LYS A 445 53.25 32.57 30.58
N TRP A 446 53.45 31.33 30.29
CA TRP A 446 52.50 30.24 30.66
C TRP A 446 53.21 28.88 30.78
N ASP A 447 52.53 27.88 31.29
CA ASP A 447 53.07 26.53 31.33
C ASP A 447 52.97 25.87 29.93
N PRO A 448 53.98 25.07 29.53
CA PRO A 448 53.95 24.38 28.26
C PRO A 448 52.86 23.34 28.19
N ILE A 449 52.22 23.22 27.03
CA ILE A 449 51.27 22.12 26.72
C ILE A 449 52.06 21.00 26.03
N LYS A 450 52.01 19.79 26.61
CA LYS A 450 52.67 18.64 26.00
C LYS A 450 52.01 18.29 24.65
N GLY A 451 52.83 18.22 23.59
CA GLY A 451 52.42 17.73 22.27
C GLY A 451 51.93 18.80 21.32
N VAL A 452 51.96 20.08 21.66
CA VAL A 452 51.80 21.19 20.70
C VAL A 452 53.14 21.57 20.07
N ASP A 453 53.08 22.14 18.87
CA ASP A 453 54.24 22.59 18.12
C ASP A 453 54.53 24.07 18.38
N GLY A 454 53.57 24.81 18.95
CA GLY A 454 53.71 26.22 19.26
C GLY A 454 52.42 26.84 19.82
N TYR A 455 52.46 28.17 19.93
CA TYR A 455 51.36 28.96 20.50
C TYR A 455 51.05 30.14 19.58
N ALA A 456 49.80 30.25 19.18
CA ALA A 456 49.29 31.40 18.45
C ALA A 456 48.81 32.46 19.45
N ILE A 457 49.20 33.72 19.22
CA ILE A 457 48.88 34.84 20.07
C ILE A 457 47.95 35.80 19.34
N TYR A 458 46.89 36.17 20.03
CA TYR A 458 45.91 37.14 19.55
C TYR A 458 45.70 38.22 20.61
N TYR A 459 45.15 39.37 20.20
CA TYR A 459 44.59 40.34 21.12
C TYR A 459 43.23 40.83 20.67
N ALA A 460 42.41 41.28 21.63
CA ALA A 460 41.12 41.90 21.42
C ALA A 460 40.93 43.11 22.34
N SER A 461 40.00 43.97 21.99
CA SER A 461 39.72 45.17 22.81
C SER A 461 38.98 44.81 24.08
N THR A 462 38.13 43.77 24.07
CA THR A 462 37.30 43.31 25.17
C THR A 462 37.33 41.80 25.34
N THR A 463 36.81 41.30 26.44
CA THR A 463 36.66 39.86 26.73
C THR A 463 35.62 39.17 25.87
N GLU A 464 34.77 39.91 25.14
CA GLU A 464 33.81 39.36 24.19
C GLU A 464 34.47 38.88 22.89
N LEU A 465 35.76 39.28 22.67
CA LEU A 465 36.59 38.83 21.54
C LEU A 465 36.02 39.15 20.15
N ASN A 466 35.13 40.12 20.03
CA ASN A 466 34.47 40.49 18.77
C ASN A 466 35.44 41.09 17.73
N ASP A 467 36.55 41.63 18.16
CA ASP A 467 37.60 42.29 17.36
C ASP A 467 38.94 41.61 17.45
N ILE A 468 38.97 40.29 17.59
CA ILE A 468 40.19 39.49 17.77
C ILE A 468 41.16 39.63 16.57
N LYS A 469 42.43 39.95 16.87
CA LYS A 469 43.47 40.11 15.86
C LYS A 469 44.64 39.18 16.14
N TYR A 470 45.07 38.45 15.12
CA TYR A 470 46.26 37.62 15.17
C TYR A 470 47.50 38.48 15.22
N ILE A 471 48.43 38.17 16.13
CA ILE A 471 49.68 38.86 16.32
C ILE A 471 50.83 38.05 15.71
N GLY A 472 50.89 36.77 15.99
CA GLY A 472 51.93 35.86 15.57
C GLY A 472 51.93 34.55 16.32
N ALA A 473 52.87 33.67 16.02
CA ALA A 473 53.07 32.42 16.73
C ALA A 473 54.48 32.36 17.35
N VAL A 474 54.61 31.63 18.45
CA VAL A 474 55.86 31.34 19.13
C VAL A 474 55.95 29.87 19.46
N GLU A 475 57.11 29.28 19.45
CA GLU A 475 57.36 27.89 19.84
C GLU A 475 57.46 27.74 21.36
N GLU A 476 58.08 28.75 22.00
CA GLU A 476 58.29 28.79 23.44
C GLU A 476 57.03 29.25 24.20
N PRO A 477 56.81 28.82 25.45
CA PRO A 477 55.66 29.20 26.25
C PRO A 477 55.77 30.60 26.86
N LYS A 478 56.21 31.53 26.05
CA LYS A 478 56.42 32.96 26.40
C LYS A 478 56.22 33.82 25.16
N PHE A 479 55.81 35.07 25.37
CA PHE A 479 55.67 36.06 24.31
C PHE A 479 55.94 37.45 24.85
N SER A 480 56.73 38.27 24.13
CA SER A 480 56.97 39.63 24.49
C SER A 480 56.96 40.55 23.28
N SER A 481 56.44 41.77 23.46
CA SER A 481 56.43 42.79 22.42
C SER A 481 56.32 44.16 23.02
N THR A 482 57.25 45.05 22.61
CA THR A 482 57.29 46.47 23.03
C THR A 482 56.30 47.34 22.24
N LYS A 483 55.67 46.81 21.17
CA LYS A 483 54.79 47.54 20.26
C LYS A 483 53.32 47.34 20.58
N LEU A 484 52.96 46.38 21.45
CA LEU A 484 51.60 46.02 21.73
C LEU A 484 51.05 46.79 22.95
N PRO A 485 49.79 47.17 22.94
CA PRO A 485 49.15 47.99 23.97
C PRO A 485 48.85 47.20 25.25
N LYS A 486 49.12 47.83 26.39
CA LYS A 486 48.58 47.44 27.69
C LYS A 486 47.05 47.65 27.72
N GLY A 487 46.34 47.03 28.66
CA GLY A 487 44.90 47.18 28.83
C GLY A 487 44.04 46.40 27.82
N LYS A 488 44.63 45.62 26.94
CA LYS A 488 43.97 44.76 26.00
C LYS A 488 43.88 43.31 26.50
N VAL A 489 42.93 42.57 25.99
CA VAL A 489 42.79 41.14 26.25
C VAL A 489 43.67 40.37 25.26
N TYR A 490 44.59 39.57 25.78
CA TYR A 490 45.45 38.68 25.01
C TYR A 490 44.96 37.25 25.11
N VAL A 491 44.93 36.54 23.99
CA VAL A 491 44.49 35.14 23.89
C VAL A 491 45.68 34.30 23.45
N VAL A 492 45.94 33.24 24.19
CA VAL A 492 47.00 32.27 23.88
C VAL A 492 46.35 30.93 23.54
N ILE A 493 46.69 30.37 22.40
CA ILE A 493 46.15 29.12 21.88
C ILE A 493 47.32 28.24 21.45
N GLY A 494 47.54 27.10 22.11
CA GLY A 494 48.50 26.10 21.64
C GLY A 494 48.00 25.47 20.34
N PHE A 495 48.91 25.16 19.42
CA PHE A 495 48.57 24.50 18.16
C PHE A 495 49.51 23.34 17.84
N LYS A 496 49.00 22.36 17.08
CA LYS A 496 49.79 21.29 16.47
C LYS A 496 49.42 21.17 15.00
N GLU A 497 50.41 21.19 14.13
CA GLU A 497 50.24 20.89 12.72
C GLU A 497 50.34 19.36 12.49
N ARG A 498 49.46 18.81 11.71
CA ARG A 498 49.48 17.40 11.35
C ARG A 498 50.16 17.18 10.02
N SER A 499 50.52 15.92 9.74
CA SER A 499 51.12 15.52 8.47
C SER A 499 50.25 15.80 7.24
N ASP A 500 48.91 15.91 7.42
CA ASP A 500 47.94 16.26 6.39
C ASP A 500 47.78 17.80 6.21
N GLY A 501 48.52 18.59 6.97
CA GLY A 501 48.46 20.06 6.96
C GLY A 501 47.30 20.64 7.77
N SER A 502 46.47 19.83 8.43
CA SER A 502 45.44 20.31 9.34
C SER A 502 46.04 20.76 10.68
N ILE A 503 45.40 21.76 11.32
CA ILE A 503 45.87 22.30 12.58
C ILE A 503 44.86 21.96 13.69
N VAL A 504 45.37 21.45 14.79
CA VAL A 504 44.60 21.20 16.02
C VAL A 504 44.98 22.21 17.07
N PHE A 505 43.98 22.82 17.70
CA PHE A 505 44.18 23.87 18.68
C PHE A 505 43.96 23.37 20.12
N SER A 506 44.52 24.12 21.08
CA SER A 506 44.15 24.03 22.49
C SER A 506 42.90 24.83 22.77
N VAL A 507 42.31 24.61 23.94
CA VAL A 507 41.29 25.53 24.47
C VAL A 507 41.91 26.92 24.62
N PRO A 508 41.28 27.98 24.11
CA PRO A 508 41.80 29.34 24.26
C PRO A 508 41.87 29.74 25.72
N THR A 509 42.97 30.43 26.08
CA THR A 509 43.12 31.04 27.41
C THR A 509 43.44 32.53 27.22
N TYR A 510 42.85 33.37 28.03
CA TYR A 510 42.97 34.81 27.88
C TYR A 510 43.32 35.50 29.20
N ILE A 511 43.99 36.64 29.08
CA ILE A 511 44.41 37.52 30.18
C ILE A 511 44.34 38.97 29.71
N THR A 512 43.90 39.87 30.61
CA THR A 512 44.06 41.32 30.37
C THR A 512 45.45 41.72 30.79
N ALA A 513 46.24 42.21 29.83
CA ALA A 513 47.61 42.67 30.11
C ALA A 513 47.58 44.04 30.83
N LYS A 514 48.25 44.12 31.97
CA LYS A 514 48.35 45.34 32.81
C LYS A 514 49.52 46.18 32.41
#